data_732ddde5cf00d0734cfcaa7ebb9c23f7
#
_entry.id   732ddde5cf00d0734cfcaa7ebb9c23f7
#
_cell.length_a   1.000
_cell.length_b   1.000
_cell.length_c   1.000
_cell.angle_alpha   90.00
_cell.angle_beta   90.00
_cell.angle_gamma   90.00
#
_symmetry.space_group_name_H-M   'P 1'
#
loop_
_entity.id
_entity.type
_entity.pdbx_description
1 polymer ?
#
loop_
_entity_poly.entity_id
_entity_poly.type
_entity_poly.pdbx_seq_one_letter_code
_entity_poly.pdbx_strand_id
1 'polypeptide(L)'
;MVLTKRHFETINNSGFTWTDIQKPTRDNISTLGTQYPFHELNLDDSLSKIHIPKVDKYKDHLFILLNFPVNMREKKHEYDIPKVSQLSIFVGINYLITIHQSEIEPLVEMFQLCKSNEKECETSMGDSPGFLLHNILEALVSDLFHRLSKIGISRRLCTWRLRFNNRSSYRKTISSDCTTRNKRRKNCSTQRHLYY
;
A
#
# COMPACT_ATOMS: atom_id res chain seq x y z
N MET A 1 -32.96 -14.08 -2.55
CA MET A 1 -32.35 -13.40 -3.71
C MET A 1 -31.16 -12.62 -3.16
N VAL A 2 -29.97 -13.22 -3.19
CA VAL A 2 -28.74 -12.61 -2.64
C VAL A 2 -28.27 -11.58 -3.66
N LEU A 3 -28.37 -10.30 -3.31
CA LEU A 3 -27.78 -9.21 -4.09
C LEU A 3 -26.27 -9.43 -4.12
N THR A 4 -25.75 -9.97 -5.20
CA THR A 4 -24.31 -10.00 -5.50
C THR A 4 -23.83 -8.55 -5.54
N LYS A 5 -23.19 -8.09 -4.45
CA LYS A 5 -22.50 -6.82 -4.37
C LYS A 5 -21.57 -6.76 -5.59
N ARG A 6 -21.76 -5.79 -6.47
CA ARG A 6 -20.89 -5.58 -7.64
C ARG A 6 -19.50 -5.21 -7.09
N HIS A 7 -18.58 -6.13 -7.25
CA HIS A 7 -17.18 -5.93 -6.85
C HIS A 7 -16.36 -5.13 -7.90
N PHE A 8 -17.05 -4.40 -8.77
CA PHE A 8 -16.48 -3.57 -9.82
C PHE A 8 -17.05 -2.17 -9.64
N GLU A 9 -16.27 -1.27 -9.13
CA GLU A 9 -16.66 0.10 -8.84
C GLU A 9 -15.70 1.09 -9.51
N THR A 10 -16.22 2.21 -10.01
CA THR A 10 -15.43 3.23 -10.71
C THR A 10 -15.73 4.60 -10.15
N ILE A 11 -14.70 5.41 -9.96
CA ILE A 11 -14.74 6.82 -9.58
C ILE A 11 -14.14 7.63 -10.74
N ASN A 12 -14.77 8.73 -11.10
CA ASN A 12 -14.26 9.67 -12.09
C ASN A 12 -13.91 10.99 -11.40
N ASN A 13 -12.70 11.46 -11.60
CA ASN A 13 -12.25 12.76 -11.12
C ASN A 13 -11.15 13.33 -12.02
N SER A 14 -11.12 14.66 -12.19
CA SER A 14 -10.05 15.39 -12.89
C SER A 14 -9.67 14.84 -14.28
N GLY A 15 -10.66 14.26 -15.02
CA GLY A 15 -10.46 13.76 -16.38
C GLY A 15 -9.87 12.36 -16.49
N PHE A 16 -9.73 11.64 -15.39
CA PHE A 16 -9.35 10.22 -15.40
C PHE A 16 -10.23 9.38 -14.47
N THR A 17 -10.13 8.06 -14.60
CA THR A 17 -10.95 7.10 -13.86
C THR A 17 -10.10 6.24 -12.93
N TRP A 18 -10.61 5.99 -11.72
CA TRP A 18 -10.11 4.94 -10.84
C TRP A 18 -11.14 3.83 -10.72
N THR A 19 -10.78 2.63 -11.19
CA THR A 19 -11.62 1.44 -11.10
C THR A 19 -11.02 0.46 -10.11
N ASP A 20 -11.82 0.06 -9.11
CA ASP A 20 -11.44 -0.98 -8.15
C ASP A 20 -12.24 -2.25 -8.35
N ILE A 21 -11.53 -3.39 -8.46
CA ILE A 21 -12.12 -4.71 -8.67
C ILE A 21 -11.70 -5.62 -7.53
N GLN A 22 -12.62 -5.84 -6.63
CA GLN A 22 -12.44 -6.75 -5.51
C GLN A 22 -12.98 -8.14 -5.86
N LYS A 23 -12.20 -9.19 -5.61
CA LYS A 23 -12.54 -10.60 -5.93
C LYS A 23 -12.92 -10.78 -7.41
N PRO A 24 -11.97 -10.50 -8.34
CA PRO A 24 -12.23 -10.52 -9.76
C PRO A 24 -12.77 -11.88 -10.21
N THR A 25 -13.72 -11.85 -11.12
CA THR A 25 -14.23 -13.02 -11.85
C THR A 25 -13.61 -13.06 -13.25
N ARG A 26 -13.69 -14.21 -13.92
CA ARG A 26 -13.26 -14.31 -15.32
C ARG A 26 -14.01 -13.34 -16.23
N ASP A 27 -15.31 -13.10 -15.96
CA ASP A 27 -16.12 -12.14 -16.73
C ASP A 27 -15.63 -10.69 -16.53
N ASN A 28 -15.22 -10.30 -15.30
CA ASN A 28 -14.63 -8.99 -15.05
C ASN A 28 -13.35 -8.80 -15.87
N ILE A 29 -12.47 -9.79 -15.87
CA ILE A 29 -11.20 -9.74 -16.59
C ILE A 29 -11.41 -9.76 -18.10
N SER A 30 -12.35 -10.58 -18.61
CA SER A 30 -12.72 -10.57 -20.02
C SER A 30 -13.25 -9.20 -20.47
N THR A 31 -14.05 -8.55 -19.63
CA THR A 31 -14.55 -7.18 -19.89
C THR A 31 -13.40 -6.18 -19.97
N LEU A 32 -12.42 -6.24 -19.06
CA LEU A 32 -11.23 -5.40 -19.14
C LEU A 32 -10.42 -5.64 -20.42
N GLY A 33 -10.22 -6.89 -20.82
CA GLY A 33 -9.51 -7.24 -22.05
C GLY A 33 -10.21 -6.77 -23.33
N THR A 34 -11.53 -6.55 -23.29
CA THR A 34 -12.27 -5.96 -24.43
C THR A 34 -12.21 -4.43 -24.42
N GLN A 35 -12.10 -3.80 -23.25
CA GLN A 35 -12.08 -2.33 -23.10
C GLN A 35 -10.69 -1.73 -23.27
N TYR A 36 -9.64 -2.47 -22.87
CA TYR A 36 -8.26 -2.00 -22.84
C TYR A 36 -7.35 -3.00 -23.56
N PRO A 37 -6.29 -2.54 -24.24
CA PRO A 37 -5.34 -3.40 -24.95
C PRO A 37 -4.32 -4.04 -23.99
N PHE A 38 -4.83 -4.66 -22.92
CA PHE A 38 -3.97 -5.33 -21.93
C PHE A 38 -3.47 -6.68 -22.46
N HIS A 39 -2.26 -7.02 -22.07
CA HIS A 39 -1.70 -8.32 -22.40
C HIS A 39 -2.41 -9.43 -21.63
N GLU A 40 -2.82 -10.51 -22.33
CA GLU A 40 -3.58 -11.63 -21.74
C GLU A 40 -2.91 -12.22 -20.51
N LEU A 41 -1.58 -12.37 -20.52
CA LEU A 41 -0.84 -12.91 -19.36
C LEU A 41 -1.00 -12.04 -18.11
N ASN A 42 -1.04 -10.70 -18.24
CA ASN A 42 -1.23 -9.81 -17.09
C ASN A 42 -2.66 -9.86 -16.55
N LEU A 43 -3.63 -10.09 -17.44
CA LEU A 43 -5.01 -10.32 -17.06
C LEU A 43 -5.16 -11.65 -16.31
N ASP A 44 -4.51 -12.72 -16.79
CA ASP A 44 -4.50 -14.03 -16.13
C ASP A 44 -3.77 -13.97 -14.78
N ASP A 45 -2.63 -13.26 -14.71
CA ASP A 45 -1.91 -13.03 -13.47
C ASP A 45 -2.77 -12.33 -12.42
N SER A 46 -3.68 -11.44 -12.85
CA SER A 46 -4.61 -10.75 -11.94
C SER A 46 -5.70 -11.64 -11.35
N LEU A 47 -6.00 -12.78 -11.98
CA LEU A 47 -6.92 -13.80 -11.46
C LEU A 47 -6.25 -14.79 -10.52
N SER A 48 -4.97 -14.97 -10.65
CA SER A 48 -4.20 -15.97 -9.93
C SER A 48 -4.00 -15.58 -8.46
N LYS A 49 -3.67 -16.56 -7.62
CA LYS A 49 -3.66 -16.32 -6.17
C LYS A 49 -2.43 -15.59 -5.68
N ILE A 50 -1.25 -15.91 -6.17
CA ILE A 50 0.01 -15.26 -5.76
C ILE A 50 1.06 -15.48 -6.86
N HIS A 51 1.60 -14.39 -7.38
CA HIS A 51 2.74 -14.37 -8.29
C HIS A 51 3.93 -13.62 -7.67
N ILE A 52 5.09 -13.75 -8.30
CA ILE A 52 6.26 -12.95 -7.95
C ILE A 52 5.97 -11.48 -8.31
N PRO A 53 6.18 -10.52 -7.39
CA PRO A 53 6.02 -9.11 -7.69
C PRO A 53 6.82 -8.70 -8.91
N LYS A 54 6.19 -7.94 -9.82
CA LYS A 54 6.80 -7.48 -11.06
C LYS A 54 6.25 -6.13 -11.50
N VAL A 55 6.98 -5.47 -12.38
CA VAL A 55 6.57 -4.24 -13.06
C VAL A 55 6.85 -4.42 -14.53
N ASP A 56 5.81 -4.42 -15.35
CA ASP A 56 5.89 -4.55 -16.79
C ASP A 56 5.51 -3.20 -17.43
N LYS A 57 6.40 -2.65 -18.26
CA LYS A 57 6.17 -1.39 -18.95
C LYS A 57 5.75 -1.65 -20.40
N TYR A 58 4.57 -1.17 -20.76
CA TYR A 58 4.05 -1.16 -22.12
C TYR A 58 4.14 0.25 -22.73
N LYS A 59 3.78 0.38 -23.98
CA LYS A 59 3.82 1.65 -24.71
C LYS A 59 2.80 2.67 -24.18
N ASP A 60 1.64 2.19 -23.73
CA ASP A 60 0.44 2.96 -23.37
C ASP A 60 0.05 2.82 -21.90
N HIS A 61 0.63 1.86 -21.18
CA HIS A 61 0.33 1.63 -19.77
C HIS A 61 1.50 0.97 -19.03
N LEU A 62 1.38 1.00 -17.70
CA LEU A 62 2.23 0.29 -16.75
C LEU A 62 1.40 -0.77 -16.05
N PHE A 63 1.90 -2.00 -15.96
CA PHE A 63 1.36 -3.05 -15.14
C PHE A 63 2.26 -3.30 -13.94
N ILE A 64 1.67 -3.29 -12.73
CA ILE A 64 2.37 -3.51 -11.48
C ILE A 64 1.66 -4.63 -10.73
N LEU A 65 2.42 -5.61 -10.26
CA LEU A 65 1.92 -6.69 -9.43
C LEU A 65 2.68 -6.70 -8.11
N LEU A 66 1.93 -6.61 -7.01
CA LEU A 66 2.46 -6.54 -5.65
C LEU A 66 1.77 -7.56 -4.75
N ASN A 67 2.42 -7.92 -3.65
CA ASN A 67 1.88 -8.80 -2.63
C ASN A 67 1.83 -8.08 -1.28
N PHE A 68 0.65 -8.07 -0.63
CA PHE A 68 0.43 -7.42 0.65
C PHE A 68 -0.06 -8.39 1.71
N PRO A 69 0.42 -8.31 2.95
CA PRO A 69 -0.12 -9.07 4.06
C PRO A 69 -1.50 -8.54 4.44
N VAL A 70 -2.48 -9.43 4.50
CA VAL A 70 -3.86 -9.15 4.90
C VAL A 70 -4.23 -9.92 6.16
N ASN A 71 -5.24 -9.44 6.90
CA ASN A 71 -5.80 -10.13 8.07
C ASN A 71 -4.78 -10.50 9.16
N MET A 72 -3.83 -9.62 9.47
CA MET A 72 -2.93 -9.79 10.61
C MET A 72 -3.61 -9.52 11.97
N ARG A 73 -4.87 -9.06 11.98
CA ARG A 73 -5.60 -8.72 13.22
C ARG A 73 -6.08 -9.92 14.00
N GLU A 74 -6.32 -11.05 13.34
CA GLU A 74 -6.82 -12.28 13.99
C GLU A 74 -5.70 -13.32 14.19
N LYS A 75 -4.61 -12.94 14.86
CA LYS A 75 -3.65 -13.93 15.32
C LYS A 75 -4.28 -14.69 16.50
N LYS A 76 -4.84 -15.86 16.23
CA LYS A 76 -5.28 -16.80 17.28
C LYS A 76 -4.10 -17.51 17.93
N HIS A 77 -2.96 -17.60 17.22
CA HIS A 77 -1.73 -18.21 17.71
C HIS A 77 -0.51 -17.40 17.29
N GLU A 78 0.55 -17.43 18.10
CA GLU A 78 1.81 -16.69 17.89
C GLU A 78 2.54 -17.08 16.58
N TYR A 79 2.20 -18.21 15.99
CA TYR A 79 2.81 -18.78 14.79
C TYR A 79 1.92 -18.71 13.54
N ASP A 80 0.81 -17.95 13.56
CA ASP A 80 -0.04 -17.81 12.37
C ASP A 80 0.71 -17.07 11.27
N ILE A 81 0.88 -17.74 10.13
CA ILE A 81 1.48 -17.15 8.92
C ILE A 81 0.53 -16.08 8.38
N PRO A 82 0.99 -14.85 8.18
CA PRO A 82 0.14 -13.81 7.59
C PRO A 82 -0.36 -14.24 6.22
N LYS A 83 -1.67 -14.11 5.99
CA LYS A 83 -2.23 -14.29 4.66
C LYS A 83 -1.73 -13.16 3.76
N VAL A 84 -1.41 -13.48 2.53
CA VAL A 84 -0.95 -12.53 1.52
C VAL A 84 -2.05 -12.37 0.46
N SER A 85 -2.35 -11.13 0.09
CA SER A 85 -3.21 -10.80 -1.05
C SER A 85 -2.37 -10.19 -2.15
N GLN A 86 -2.60 -10.64 -3.36
CA GLN A 86 -2.05 -10.02 -4.56
C GLN A 86 -2.85 -8.77 -4.90
N LEU A 87 -2.15 -7.72 -5.32
CA LEU A 87 -2.67 -6.49 -5.88
C LEU A 87 -2.08 -6.29 -7.27
N SER A 88 -2.93 -6.27 -8.28
CA SER A 88 -2.57 -5.93 -9.66
C SER A 88 -3.03 -4.50 -9.95
N ILE A 89 -2.16 -3.68 -10.54
CA ILE A 89 -2.45 -2.29 -10.86
C ILE A 89 -2.12 -2.05 -12.33
N PHE A 90 -3.09 -1.55 -13.09
CA PHE A 90 -2.89 -1.04 -14.44
C PHE A 90 -2.99 0.48 -14.43
N VAL A 91 -1.97 1.16 -14.91
CA VAL A 91 -1.90 2.62 -14.95
C VAL A 91 -1.71 3.08 -16.38
N GLY A 92 -2.71 3.77 -16.92
CA GLY A 92 -2.66 4.41 -18.23
C GLY A 92 -2.63 5.92 -18.11
N ILE A 93 -2.82 6.60 -19.24
CA ILE A 93 -2.79 8.08 -19.31
C ILE A 93 -4.00 8.68 -18.58
N ASN A 94 -5.18 8.05 -18.70
CA ASN A 94 -6.45 8.56 -18.17
C ASN A 94 -7.22 7.53 -17.33
N TYR A 95 -6.54 6.49 -16.84
CA TYR A 95 -7.14 5.49 -15.96
C TYR A 95 -6.12 4.89 -14.99
N LEU A 96 -6.61 4.44 -13.87
CA LEU A 96 -5.94 3.54 -12.94
C LEU A 96 -6.92 2.44 -12.54
N ILE A 97 -6.50 1.18 -12.63
CA ILE A 97 -7.31 0.03 -12.29
C ILE A 97 -6.59 -0.78 -11.24
N THR A 98 -7.25 -1.02 -10.10
CA THR A 98 -6.77 -1.88 -9.01
C THR A 98 -7.58 -3.17 -8.99
N ILE A 99 -6.90 -4.31 -8.90
CA ILE A 99 -7.52 -5.64 -8.87
C ILE A 99 -6.91 -6.43 -7.70
N HIS A 100 -7.74 -6.90 -6.79
CA HIS A 100 -7.28 -7.66 -5.63
C HIS A 100 -8.27 -8.73 -5.16
N GLN A 101 -7.73 -9.88 -4.69
CA GLN A 101 -8.53 -11.03 -4.27
C GLN A 101 -9.11 -10.88 -2.86
N SER A 102 -8.38 -10.24 -1.97
CA SER A 102 -8.77 -10.04 -0.59
C SER A 102 -8.82 -8.56 -0.26
N GLU A 103 -9.54 -8.21 0.77
CA GLU A 103 -9.62 -6.85 1.28
C GLU A 103 -8.24 -6.35 1.72
N ILE A 104 -7.70 -5.37 0.99
CA ILE A 104 -6.49 -4.63 1.32
C ILE A 104 -6.95 -3.33 1.97
N GLU A 105 -6.98 -3.31 3.29
CA GLU A 105 -7.62 -2.31 4.12
C GLU A 105 -7.30 -0.86 3.71
N PRO A 106 -6.02 -0.43 3.57
CA PRO A 106 -5.72 0.95 3.19
C PRO A 106 -6.23 1.35 1.79
N LEU A 107 -6.24 0.40 0.85
CA LEU A 107 -6.77 0.63 -0.50
C LEU A 107 -8.28 0.81 -0.48
N VAL A 108 -8.97 -0.09 0.21
CA VAL A 108 -10.44 -0.06 0.32
C VAL A 108 -10.90 1.19 1.07
N GLU A 109 -10.24 1.56 2.17
CA GLU A 109 -10.53 2.78 2.91
C GLU A 109 -10.36 4.03 2.04
N MET A 110 -9.25 4.14 1.30
CA MET A 110 -9.00 5.27 0.38
C MET A 110 -10.08 5.34 -0.71
N PHE A 111 -10.44 4.21 -1.32
CA PHE A 111 -11.48 4.16 -2.34
C PHE A 111 -12.85 4.59 -1.79
N GLN A 112 -13.24 4.12 -0.61
CA GLN A 112 -14.51 4.50 0.03
C GLN A 112 -14.53 5.98 0.44
N LEU A 113 -13.42 6.53 0.92
CA LEU A 113 -13.28 7.95 1.21
C LEU A 113 -13.46 8.80 -0.06
N CYS A 114 -12.80 8.44 -1.15
CA CYS A 114 -12.97 9.12 -2.44
C CYS A 114 -14.42 9.05 -2.95
N LYS A 115 -15.12 7.95 -2.68
CA LYS A 115 -16.51 7.78 -3.09
C LYS A 115 -17.49 8.62 -2.25
N SER A 116 -17.19 8.84 -0.99
CA SER A 116 -18.08 9.51 -0.03
C SER A 116 -17.82 11.01 0.09
N ASN A 117 -16.62 11.49 -0.25
CA ASN A 117 -16.22 12.88 -0.04
C ASN A 117 -15.41 13.41 -1.24
N GLU A 118 -15.98 14.40 -1.92
CA GLU A 118 -15.38 14.99 -3.12
C GLU A 118 -14.01 15.64 -2.84
N LYS A 119 -13.84 16.32 -1.70
CA LYS A 119 -12.56 16.94 -1.31
C LYS A 119 -11.47 15.89 -1.06
N GLU A 120 -11.82 14.80 -0.41
CA GLU A 120 -10.90 13.69 -0.20
C GLU A 120 -10.56 13.00 -1.52
N CYS A 121 -11.54 12.94 -2.45
CA CYS A 121 -11.33 12.42 -3.79
C CYS A 121 -10.34 13.29 -4.56
N GLU A 122 -10.53 14.60 -4.59
CA GLU A 122 -9.60 15.55 -5.22
C GLU A 122 -8.19 15.44 -4.63
N THR A 123 -8.07 15.36 -3.30
CA THR A 123 -6.79 15.25 -2.61
C THR A 123 -6.09 13.91 -2.90
N SER A 124 -6.84 12.81 -2.91
CA SER A 124 -6.29 11.46 -3.07
C SER A 124 -6.00 11.10 -4.52
N MET A 125 -6.90 11.46 -5.44
CA MET A 125 -6.73 11.20 -6.86
C MET A 125 -5.77 12.22 -7.51
N GLY A 126 -5.83 13.50 -7.07
CA GLY A 126 -5.05 14.59 -7.70
C GLY A 126 -5.38 14.76 -9.17
N ASP A 127 -4.39 15.24 -9.93
CA ASP A 127 -4.58 15.61 -11.33
C ASP A 127 -4.13 14.51 -12.33
N SER A 128 -3.68 13.35 -11.83
CA SER A 128 -3.17 12.31 -12.73
C SER A 128 -3.22 10.90 -12.12
N PRO A 129 -3.34 9.84 -12.95
CA PRO A 129 -3.24 8.46 -12.51
C PRO A 129 -1.91 8.14 -11.80
N GLY A 130 -0.82 8.81 -12.19
CA GLY A 130 0.49 8.65 -11.55
C GLY A 130 0.52 9.21 -10.12
N PHE A 131 -0.16 10.32 -9.87
CA PHE A 131 -0.30 10.88 -8.52
C PHE A 131 -1.15 9.95 -7.62
N LEU A 132 -2.28 9.45 -8.14
CA LEU A 132 -3.09 8.46 -7.43
C LEU A 132 -2.29 7.19 -7.12
N LEU A 133 -1.51 6.68 -8.09
CA LEU A 133 -0.61 5.53 -7.86
C LEU A 133 0.35 5.80 -6.70
N HIS A 134 0.98 6.98 -6.67
CA HIS A 134 1.88 7.37 -5.59
C HIS A 134 1.17 7.33 -4.23
N ASN A 135 -0.02 7.92 -4.12
CA ASN A 135 -0.80 7.96 -2.88
C ASN A 135 -1.23 6.56 -2.42
N ILE A 136 -1.65 5.70 -3.36
CA ILE A 136 -1.97 4.30 -3.05
C ILE A 136 -0.73 3.58 -2.49
N LEU A 137 0.41 3.70 -3.15
CA LEU A 137 1.65 3.05 -2.70
C LEU A 137 2.12 3.61 -1.35
N GLU A 138 1.99 4.92 -1.12
CA GLU A 138 2.33 5.53 0.17
C GLU A 138 1.43 5.01 1.30
N ALA A 139 0.12 4.92 1.09
CA ALA A 139 -0.81 4.38 2.06
C ALA A 139 -0.50 2.92 2.40
N LEU A 140 -0.24 2.09 1.38
CA LEU A 140 0.11 0.68 1.53
C LEU A 140 1.43 0.49 2.29
N VAL A 141 2.46 1.25 1.94
CA VAL A 141 3.76 1.21 2.61
C VAL A 141 3.65 1.72 4.05
N SER A 142 2.86 2.76 4.29
CA SER A 142 2.59 3.29 5.65
C SER A 142 1.94 2.25 6.55
N ASP A 143 0.95 1.52 6.05
CA ASP A 143 0.31 0.44 6.79
C ASP A 143 1.29 -0.69 7.09
N LEU A 144 2.14 -1.08 6.13
CA LEU A 144 3.19 -2.08 6.38
C LEU A 144 4.13 -1.66 7.50
N PHE A 145 4.59 -0.40 7.52
CA PHE A 145 5.45 0.10 8.59
C PHE A 145 4.74 0.12 9.95
N HIS A 146 3.46 0.50 9.96
CA HIS A 146 2.66 0.45 11.17
C HIS A 146 2.52 -0.98 11.72
N ARG A 147 2.27 -1.97 10.86
CA ARG A 147 2.21 -3.39 11.22
C ARG A 147 3.55 -3.92 11.71
N LEU A 148 4.64 -3.60 11.03
CA LEU A 148 6.00 -3.98 11.43
C LEU A 148 6.41 -3.36 12.78
N SER A 149 5.98 -2.13 13.08
CA SER A 149 6.25 -1.48 14.36
C SER A 149 5.61 -2.24 15.53
N LYS A 150 4.42 -2.79 15.32
CA LYS A 150 3.72 -3.63 16.32
C LYS A 150 4.42 -4.97 16.57
N ILE A 151 5.19 -5.48 15.60
CA ILE A 151 5.94 -6.75 15.72
C ILE A 151 7.32 -6.55 16.36
N GLY A 152 7.69 -5.32 16.72
CA GLY A 152 8.99 -5.02 17.36
C GLY A 152 10.21 -5.02 16.44
N ILE A 153 10.06 -5.24 15.14
CA ILE A 153 11.15 -5.30 14.14
C ILE A 153 11.58 -3.91 13.65
N SER A 154 10.84 -2.89 14.01
CA SER A 154 10.76 -1.62 13.29
C SER A 154 11.91 -0.62 13.47
N ARG A 155 12.79 -0.75 14.48
CA ARG A 155 13.78 0.31 14.73
C ARG A 155 14.89 0.43 13.68
N ARG A 156 15.18 -0.62 12.93
CA ARG A 156 16.21 -0.57 11.86
C ARG A 156 15.65 -0.15 10.51
N LEU A 157 14.37 -0.42 10.25
CA LEU A 157 13.71 -0.09 8.97
C LEU A 157 13.19 1.36 8.94
N CYS A 158 12.84 1.96 10.09
CA CYS A 158 12.45 3.37 10.17
C CYS A 158 13.53 4.34 9.67
N THR A 159 14.81 4.00 9.82
CA THR A 159 15.90 4.84 9.29
C THR A 159 15.92 4.90 7.76
N TRP A 160 15.34 3.92 7.09
CA TRP A 160 15.27 3.86 5.64
C TRP A 160 14.19 4.80 5.08
N ARG A 161 13.01 4.81 5.69
CA ARG A 161 11.88 5.69 5.30
C ARG A 161 12.22 7.18 5.43
N LEU A 162 12.93 7.55 6.51
CA LEU A 162 13.30 8.93 6.77
C LEU A 162 14.34 9.50 5.80
N ARG A 163 15.06 8.64 5.06
CA ARG A 163 16.04 9.07 4.05
C ARG A 163 15.39 9.61 2.78
N PHE A 164 14.17 9.21 2.45
CA PHE A 164 13.49 9.61 1.22
C PHE A 164 12.52 10.78 1.40
N ASN A 165 11.95 10.99 2.59
CA ASN A 165 10.81 11.90 2.73
C ASN A 165 11.05 13.27 3.34
N ASN A 166 12.20 13.62 3.91
CA ASN A 166 12.50 15.05 4.23
C ASN A 166 13.86 15.28 4.86
N ARG A 167 14.76 15.94 4.16
CA ARG A 167 16.09 16.36 4.71
C ARG A 167 15.99 17.35 5.87
N SER A 168 14.92 18.09 6.07
CA SER A 168 14.78 19.09 7.13
C SER A 168 14.18 18.53 8.44
N SER A 169 13.20 17.62 8.34
CA SER A 169 12.57 16.97 9.50
C SER A 169 13.51 15.93 10.14
N TYR A 170 14.36 15.30 9.32
CA TYR A 170 15.32 14.27 9.72
C TYR A 170 16.37 14.76 10.73
N ARG A 171 16.87 16.01 10.59
CA ARG A 171 17.87 16.57 11.53
C ARG A 171 17.33 16.80 12.94
N LYS A 172 16.04 17.13 13.11
CA LYS A 172 15.45 17.38 14.42
C LYS A 172 15.21 16.10 15.22
N THR A 173 14.78 15.01 14.56
CA THR A 173 14.46 13.75 15.25
C THR A 173 15.69 12.98 15.69
N ILE A 174 16.76 12.96 14.89
CA ILE A 174 18.03 12.32 15.27
C ILE A 174 18.74 13.07 16.38
N SER A 175 18.65 14.41 16.41
CA SER A 175 19.26 15.22 17.48
C SER A 175 18.64 14.91 18.85
N SER A 176 17.33 14.68 18.93
CA SER A 176 16.65 14.36 20.19
C SER A 176 16.98 12.94 20.70
N ASP A 177 17.12 11.95 19.80
CA ASP A 177 17.43 10.56 20.18
C ASP A 177 18.91 10.38 20.58
N CYS A 178 19.84 11.12 19.96
CA CYS A 178 21.25 11.13 20.36
C CYS A 178 21.48 11.76 21.74
N THR A 179 20.73 12.84 22.08
CA THR A 179 20.84 13.49 23.39
C THR A 179 20.31 12.61 24.51
N THR A 180 19.25 11.85 24.28
CA THR A 180 18.67 10.93 25.28
C THR A 180 19.56 9.70 25.53
N ARG A 181 20.26 9.20 24.50
CA ARG A 181 21.22 8.08 24.65
C ARG A 181 22.48 8.50 25.39
N ASN A 182 22.97 9.72 25.19
CA ASN A 182 24.18 10.22 25.87
C ASN A 182 23.92 10.50 27.37
N LYS A 183 22.71 10.94 27.75
CA LYS A 183 22.28 11.05 29.14
C LYS A 183 22.22 9.71 29.86
N ARG A 184 21.69 8.65 29.20
CA ARG A 184 21.62 7.29 29.79
C ARG A 184 22.99 6.64 29.95
N ARG A 185 23.94 6.88 29.04
CA ARG A 185 25.33 6.38 29.18
C ARG A 185 26.12 7.08 30.28
N LYS A 186 25.92 8.40 30.49
CA LYS A 186 26.56 9.12 31.59
C LYS A 186 26.04 8.69 32.96
N ASN A 187 24.75 8.40 33.09
CA ASN A 187 24.18 7.92 34.37
C ASN A 187 24.61 6.47 34.70
N CYS A 188 24.92 5.64 33.69
CA CYS A 188 25.37 4.26 33.92
C CYS A 188 26.86 4.20 34.32
N SER A 189 27.71 5.18 33.90
CA SER A 189 29.10 5.25 34.29
C SER A 189 29.30 5.84 35.72
N THR A 190 28.39 6.70 36.15
CA THR A 190 28.46 7.31 37.51
C THR A 190 28.05 6.34 38.63
N GLN A 191 27.24 5.31 38.32
CA GLN A 191 26.86 4.28 39.30
C GLN A 191 27.91 3.19 39.52
N ARG A 192 28.94 3.07 38.66
CA ARG A 192 30.00 2.06 38.84
C ARG A 192 31.14 2.49 39.76
N HIS A 193 31.19 3.75 40.23
CA HIS A 193 32.22 4.24 41.13
C HIS A 193 31.81 4.31 42.60
N LEU A 194 30.65 3.77 42.96
CA LEU A 194 30.16 3.82 44.35
C LEU A 194 30.19 2.46 45.07
N TYR A 195 30.82 1.42 44.48
CA TYR A 195 31.09 0.18 45.16
C TYR A 195 32.57 -0.23 44.98
N TYR A 196 33.43 0.43 45.77
CA TYR A 196 34.72 -0.08 46.28
C TYR A 196 35.01 0.67 47.59
#